data_56c0e77e22f33bec62da45482e7579a3
#
_entry.id   56c0e77e22f33bec62da45482e7579a3
#
_cell.length_a   1.000
_cell.length_b   1.000
_cell.length_c   1.000
_cell.angle_alpha   90.00
_cell.angle_beta   90.00
_cell.angle_gamma   90.00
#
_symmetry.space_group_name_H-M   'P 1'
#
loop_
_entity.id
_entity.type
_entity.pdbx_description
1 polymer ?
#
loop_
_entity_poly.entity_id
_entity_poly.type
_entity_poly.pdbx_seq_one_letter_code
_entity_poly.pdbx_strand_id
1 'polypeptide(L)'
;MAKKQKKSWLKRWQESWFDNSRLDNFKSINDYINFQPKNLLDIGCGLAHEAEHFQNKYKSNIYLLDGDVSVTENNSRDINYGPVDDFKFYNKIDDLKKSYKERGLRYKFFDCNTIGPEYIFDTNFDLIFSNLSCGFHYPATTYRDLILNNSTENTVIIMDFQKKYFYQQEKDIEIINVVHENDVVIKLHFKFK
;
A
#
# COMPACT_ATOMS: atom_id res chain seq x y z
N MET A 1 -10.41 16.08 -38.78
CA MET A 1 -10.50 16.22 -37.29
C MET A 1 -9.77 15.04 -36.66
N ALA A 2 -8.59 15.26 -36.12
CA ALA A 2 -7.80 14.20 -35.47
C ALA A 2 -8.46 13.80 -34.14
N LYS A 3 -8.83 12.52 -34.00
CA LYS A 3 -9.31 11.95 -32.74
C LYS A 3 -8.18 12.08 -31.70
N LYS A 4 -8.33 12.99 -30.72
CA LYS A 4 -7.49 13.01 -29.52
C LYS A 4 -7.61 11.63 -28.86
N GLN A 5 -6.57 10.79 -28.98
CA GLN A 5 -6.46 9.56 -28.22
C GLN A 5 -6.53 9.94 -26.72
N LYS A 6 -7.55 9.46 -26.02
CA LYS A 6 -7.61 9.57 -24.55
C LYS A 6 -6.38 8.82 -24.03
N LYS A 7 -5.42 9.55 -23.45
CA LYS A 7 -4.29 8.94 -22.72
C LYS A 7 -4.87 7.95 -21.71
N SER A 8 -4.32 6.73 -21.66
CA SER A 8 -4.77 5.73 -20.70
C SER A 8 -4.65 6.29 -19.28
N TRP A 9 -5.52 5.86 -18.40
CA TRP A 9 -5.54 6.28 -16.99
C TRP A 9 -4.15 6.09 -16.34
N LEU A 10 -3.51 4.96 -16.62
CA LEU A 10 -2.13 4.65 -16.20
C LEU A 10 -1.13 5.74 -16.63
N LYS A 11 -1.26 6.27 -17.85
CA LYS A 11 -0.34 7.27 -18.38
C LYS A 11 -0.56 8.64 -17.77
N ARG A 12 -1.79 8.99 -17.36
CA ARG A 12 -2.08 10.20 -16.59
C ARG A 12 -1.54 10.08 -15.16
N TRP A 13 -1.64 8.89 -14.57
CA TRP A 13 -1.09 8.56 -13.28
C TRP A 13 0.44 8.64 -13.27
N GLN A 14 1.09 8.29 -14.35
CA GLN A 14 2.55 8.32 -14.48
C GLN A 14 3.13 9.73 -14.71
N GLU A 15 2.37 10.66 -15.28
CA GLU A 15 2.98 11.86 -15.90
C GLU A 15 2.92 13.15 -15.08
N SER A 16 2.14 13.32 -14.00
CA SER A 16 2.05 14.68 -13.44
C SER A 16 1.69 14.88 -11.97
N TRP A 17 1.10 13.91 -11.33
CA TRP A 17 0.64 14.12 -9.93
C TRP A 17 1.41 13.31 -8.90
N PHE A 18 2.11 12.30 -9.34
CA PHE A 18 2.59 11.22 -8.48
C PHE A 18 4.05 11.29 -8.07
N ASP A 19 4.94 11.92 -8.83
CA ASP A 19 6.36 11.92 -8.46
C ASP A 19 6.61 12.69 -7.17
N ASN A 20 5.98 13.85 -7.00
CA ASN A 20 6.13 14.63 -5.77
C ASN A 20 5.37 13.99 -4.59
N SER A 21 4.14 13.52 -4.80
CA SER A 21 3.34 12.93 -3.72
C SER A 21 3.93 11.62 -3.20
N ARG A 22 4.60 10.84 -4.04
CA ARG A 22 5.26 9.59 -3.65
C ARG A 22 6.52 9.84 -2.85
N LEU A 23 7.31 10.82 -3.28
CA LEU A 23 8.45 11.27 -2.48
C LEU A 23 8.01 11.83 -1.13
N ASP A 24 6.89 12.54 -1.09
CA ASP A 24 6.32 13.08 0.15
C ASP A 24 5.75 11.96 1.04
N ASN A 25 5.13 10.93 0.46
CA ASN A 25 4.72 9.74 1.20
C ASN A 25 5.91 9.01 1.81
N PHE A 26 6.95 8.74 1.01
CA PHE A 26 8.19 8.18 1.53
C PHE A 26 8.78 9.04 2.64
N LYS A 27 8.92 10.36 2.43
CA LYS A 27 9.47 11.28 3.43
C LYS A 27 8.67 11.25 4.71
N SER A 28 7.33 11.32 4.64
CA SER A 28 6.49 11.32 5.84
C SER A 28 6.73 10.09 6.73
N ILE A 29 6.86 8.91 6.12
CA ILE A 29 7.17 7.67 6.86
C ILE A 29 8.63 7.69 7.33
N ASN A 30 9.56 8.02 6.44
CA ASN A 30 10.99 8.01 6.72
C ASN A 30 11.40 8.99 7.85
N ASP A 31 10.80 10.17 7.88
CA ASP A 31 11.10 11.20 8.88
C ASP A 31 10.43 10.87 10.23
N TYR A 32 9.37 10.06 10.19
CA TYR A 32 8.71 9.59 11.38
C TYR A 32 9.44 8.43 12.08
N ILE A 33 9.91 7.44 11.32
CA ILE A 33 10.61 6.29 11.89
C ILE A 33 12.04 6.68 12.32
N ASN A 34 12.47 6.21 13.48
CA ASN A 34 13.81 6.47 14.03
C ASN A 34 14.78 5.30 13.86
N PHE A 35 14.48 4.38 12.94
CA PHE A 35 15.29 3.20 12.65
C PHE A 35 15.40 2.98 11.13
N GLN A 36 16.31 2.06 10.74
CA GLN A 36 16.49 1.66 9.34
C GLN A 36 15.77 0.33 9.12
N PRO A 37 14.64 0.30 8.39
CA PRO A 37 13.90 -0.93 8.18
C PRO A 37 14.70 -1.90 7.30
N LYS A 38 14.93 -3.12 7.80
CA LYS A 38 15.62 -4.19 7.05
C LYS A 38 14.63 -4.94 6.17
N ASN A 39 13.46 -5.27 6.71
CA ASN A 39 12.38 -5.97 6.01
C ASN A 39 11.13 -5.10 6.05
N LEU A 40 10.59 -4.80 4.89
CA LEU A 40 9.35 -4.03 4.79
C LEU A 40 8.30 -4.71 3.92
N LEU A 41 7.03 -4.55 4.29
CA LEU A 41 5.87 -4.96 3.52
C LEU A 41 5.09 -3.73 3.07
N ASP A 42 4.90 -3.61 1.75
CA ASP A 42 4.08 -2.59 1.10
C ASP A 42 2.78 -3.23 0.63
N ILE A 43 1.65 -2.87 1.27
CA ILE A 43 0.32 -3.43 1.01
C ILE A 43 -0.44 -2.53 0.04
N GLY A 44 -0.86 -3.12 -1.11
CA GLY A 44 -1.43 -2.37 -2.22
C GLY A 44 -0.37 -1.51 -2.89
N CYS A 45 0.78 -2.13 -3.12
CA CYS A 45 2.03 -1.48 -3.50
C CYS A 45 2.00 -0.74 -4.84
N GLY A 46 1.08 -1.09 -5.74
CA GLY A 46 1.02 -0.49 -7.07
C GLY A 46 2.40 -0.49 -7.74
N LEU A 47 2.90 0.69 -8.12
CA LEU A 47 4.23 0.81 -8.73
C LEU A 47 5.40 0.76 -7.73
N ALA A 48 5.13 0.61 -6.43
CA ALA A 48 6.12 0.41 -5.35
C ALA A 48 7.23 1.48 -5.28
N HIS A 49 6.90 2.73 -5.58
CA HIS A 49 7.90 3.81 -5.56
C HIS A 49 8.41 4.12 -4.15
N GLU A 50 7.52 4.10 -3.16
CA GLU A 50 7.89 4.30 -1.77
C GLU A 50 8.83 3.19 -1.29
N ALA A 51 8.50 1.94 -1.61
CA ALA A 51 9.36 0.79 -1.30
C ALA A 51 10.71 0.90 -2.00
N GLU A 52 10.77 1.36 -3.25
CA GLU A 52 12.01 1.63 -3.98
C GLU A 52 12.88 2.68 -3.28
N HIS A 53 12.30 3.75 -2.76
CA HIS A 53 13.04 4.74 -1.99
C HIS A 53 13.67 4.14 -0.72
N PHE A 54 12.95 3.27 0.01
CA PHE A 54 13.50 2.55 1.15
C PHE A 54 14.63 1.61 0.74
N GLN A 55 14.48 0.88 -0.37
CA GLN A 55 15.55 0.02 -0.87
C GLN A 55 16.81 0.81 -1.25
N ASN A 56 16.64 1.93 -1.93
CA ASN A 56 17.77 2.76 -2.35
C ASN A 56 18.50 3.35 -1.15
N LYS A 57 17.76 3.82 -0.15
CA LYS A 57 18.32 4.47 1.04
C LYS A 57 18.93 3.48 2.04
N TYR A 58 18.21 2.42 2.38
CA TYR A 58 18.54 1.52 3.49
C TYR A 58 18.95 0.11 3.05
N LYS A 59 18.85 -0.20 1.76
CA LYS A 59 19.05 -1.56 1.21
C LYS A 59 18.04 -2.57 1.77
N SER A 60 16.85 -2.11 2.12
CA SER A 60 15.78 -2.93 2.66
C SER A 60 15.42 -4.10 1.74
N ASN A 61 15.07 -5.23 2.33
CA ASN A 61 14.38 -6.31 1.65
C ASN A 61 12.91 -5.92 1.47
N ILE A 62 12.42 -5.97 0.24
CA ILE A 62 11.10 -5.48 -0.12
C ILE A 62 10.16 -6.63 -0.42
N TYR A 63 9.03 -6.62 0.26
CA TYR A 63 7.91 -7.53 0.06
C TYR A 63 6.72 -6.69 -0.41
N LEU A 64 6.19 -7.03 -1.57
CA LEU A 64 5.13 -6.30 -2.25
C LEU A 64 3.87 -7.15 -2.30
N LEU A 65 2.76 -6.61 -1.85
CA LEU A 65 1.45 -7.25 -1.87
C LEU A 65 0.49 -6.42 -2.70
N ASP A 66 -0.07 -7.00 -3.76
CA ASP A 66 -1.11 -6.37 -4.60
C ASP A 66 -1.95 -7.44 -5.28
N GLY A 67 -3.00 -7.05 -6.00
CA GLY A 67 -3.87 -7.94 -6.75
C GLY A 67 -3.90 -7.61 -8.24
N ASP A 68 -4.36 -8.57 -9.05
CA ASP A 68 -4.49 -8.41 -10.49
C ASP A 68 -5.87 -7.85 -10.88
N VAL A 69 -5.89 -6.89 -11.80
CA VAL A 69 -7.13 -6.29 -12.33
C VAL A 69 -8.06 -7.31 -12.96
N SER A 70 -7.53 -8.38 -13.56
CA SER A 70 -8.34 -9.41 -14.21
C SER A 70 -9.23 -10.19 -13.23
N VAL A 71 -8.83 -10.26 -11.97
CA VAL A 71 -9.63 -10.92 -10.93
C VAL A 71 -10.85 -10.09 -10.55
N THR A 72 -10.73 -8.76 -10.55
CA THR A 72 -11.83 -7.85 -10.20
C THR A 72 -12.85 -7.66 -11.30
N GLU A 73 -12.50 -7.93 -12.56
CA GLU A 73 -13.45 -7.95 -13.66
C GLU A 73 -14.47 -9.09 -13.52
N ASN A 74 -14.12 -10.16 -12.83
CA ASN A 74 -14.91 -11.38 -12.69
C ASN A 74 -15.50 -11.62 -11.29
N ASN A 75 -15.05 -10.90 -10.27
CA ASN A 75 -15.49 -11.08 -8.89
C ASN A 75 -15.83 -9.74 -8.25
N SER A 76 -17.11 -9.52 -7.94
CA SER A 76 -17.52 -8.45 -7.04
C SER A 76 -17.00 -8.81 -5.64
N ARG A 77 -15.95 -8.14 -5.18
CA ARG A 77 -15.60 -8.17 -3.76
C ARG A 77 -16.55 -7.25 -3.02
N ASP A 78 -17.27 -7.77 -2.05
CA ASP A 78 -18.18 -7.04 -1.16
C ASP A 78 -17.46 -6.08 -0.18
N ILE A 79 -16.29 -5.55 -0.56
CA ILE A 79 -15.52 -4.65 0.29
C ILE A 79 -15.56 -3.27 -0.34
N ASN A 80 -16.56 -2.48 0.05
CA ASN A 80 -16.73 -1.10 -0.39
C ASN A 80 -16.33 -0.13 0.72
N TYR A 81 -15.20 0.54 0.53
CA TYR A 81 -14.81 1.72 1.31
C TYR A 81 -14.40 2.85 0.38
N GLY A 82 -15.03 4.01 0.57
CA GLY A 82 -14.73 5.17 -0.24
C GLY A 82 -15.76 5.40 -1.36
N PRO A 83 -15.54 6.40 -2.21
CA PRO A 83 -16.50 6.85 -3.22
C PRO A 83 -16.61 5.91 -4.44
N VAL A 84 -16.03 4.73 -4.40
CA VAL A 84 -16.01 3.78 -5.51
C VAL A 84 -16.86 2.60 -5.13
N ASP A 85 -17.99 2.43 -5.81
CA ASP A 85 -18.95 1.35 -5.59
C ASP A 85 -18.38 -0.04 -5.90
N ASP A 86 -17.25 -0.10 -6.63
CA ASP A 86 -16.53 -1.33 -6.95
C ASP A 86 -15.05 -1.18 -6.61
N PHE A 87 -14.55 -1.91 -5.62
CA PHE A 87 -13.11 -2.02 -5.40
C PHE A 87 -12.48 -2.83 -6.55
N LYS A 88 -11.71 -2.15 -7.38
CA LYS A 88 -10.98 -2.77 -8.50
C LYS A 88 -9.49 -2.63 -8.28
N PHE A 89 -8.76 -3.71 -8.50
CA PHE A 89 -7.34 -3.57 -8.72
C PHE A 89 -7.12 -2.79 -10.02
N TYR A 90 -6.16 -1.87 -10.01
CA TYR A 90 -5.95 -0.96 -11.14
C TYR A 90 -4.88 -1.45 -12.09
N ASN A 91 -4.06 -2.38 -11.65
CA ASN A 91 -2.86 -2.80 -12.33
C ASN A 91 -2.94 -4.26 -12.76
N LYS A 92 -2.28 -4.59 -13.87
CA LYS A 92 -1.93 -5.97 -14.21
C LYS A 92 -0.62 -6.32 -13.51
N ILE A 93 -0.58 -7.44 -12.81
CA ILE A 93 0.62 -7.89 -12.10
C ILE A 93 1.84 -7.98 -13.03
N ASP A 94 1.65 -8.45 -14.26
CA ASP A 94 2.75 -8.55 -15.23
C ASP A 94 3.32 -7.18 -15.61
N ASP A 95 2.47 -6.15 -15.75
CA ASP A 95 2.92 -4.78 -16.02
C ASP A 95 3.69 -4.20 -14.83
N LEU A 96 3.25 -4.48 -13.59
CA LEU A 96 3.96 -4.10 -12.38
C LEU A 96 5.34 -4.75 -12.33
N LYS A 97 5.42 -6.08 -12.47
CA LYS A 97 6.69 -6.83 -12.45
C LYS A 97 7.65 -6.38 -13.54
N LYS A 98 7.13 -6.05 -14.72
CA LYS A 98 7.92 -5.47 -15.80
C LYS A 98 8.52 -4.13 -15.39
N SER A 99 7.71 -3.22 -14.84
CA SER A 99 8.15 -1.91 -14.34
C SER A 99 9.21 -2.05 -13.24
N TYR A 100 9.03 -2.97 -12.29
CA TYR A 100 10.00 -3.21 -11.23
C TYR A 100 11.34 -3.67 -11.77
N LYS A 101 11.33 -4.60 -12.74
CA LYS A 101 12.53 -5.11 -13.40
C LYS A 101 13.26 -4.01 -14.16
N GLU A 102 12.55 -3.18 -14.91
CA GLU A 102 13.11 -2.05 -15.66
C GLU A 102 13.82 -1.04 -14.75
N ARG A 103 13.32 -0.84 -13.53
CA ARG A 103 13.93 0.05 -12.53
C ARG A 103 15.00 -0.65 -11.67
N GLY A 104 15.24 -1.94 -11.87
CA GLY A 104 16.22 -2.71 -11.08
C GLY A 104 15.81 -2.96 -9.62
N LEU A 105 14.52 -2.91 -9.30
CA LEU A 105 14.00 -3.17 -7.97
C LEU A 105 14.20 -4.65 -7.61
N ARG A 106 14.74 -4.92 -6.43
CA ARG A 106 14.87 -6.26 -5.87
C ARG A 106 13.75 -6.47 -4.87
N TYR A 107 12.85 -7.40 -5.15
CA TYR A 107 11.61 -7.58 -4.40
C TYR A 107 11.17 -9.04 -4.36
N LYS A 108 10.29 -9.36 -3.40
CA LYS A 108 9.42 -10.53 -3.42
C LYS A 108 7.99 -10.02 -3.62
N PHE A 109 7.28 -10.57 -4.60
CA PHE A 109 5.90 -10.16 -4.92
C PHE A 109 4.92 -11.25 -4.53
N PHE A 110 3.83 -10.87 -3.90
CA PHE A 110 2.75 -11.73 -3.45
C PHE A 110 1.43 -11.23 -4.05
N ASP A 111 0.71 -12.14 -4.69
CA ASP A 111 -0.63 -11.86 -5.17
C ASP A 111 -1.64 -12.10 -4.04
N CYS A 112 -2.32 -11.05 -3.60
CA CYS A 112 -3.30 -11.13 -2.52
C CYS A 112 -4.52 -12.01 -2.84
N ASN A 113 -4.66 -12.47 -4.10
CA ASN A 113 -5.70 -13.42 -4.49
C ASN A 113 -5.26 -14.88 -4.28
N THR A 114 -3.96 -15.11 -4.07
CA THR A 114 -3.37 -16.45 -3.90
C THR A 114 -2.93 -16.74 -2.47
N ILE A 115 -2.67 -15.70 -1.66
CA ILE A 115 -2.32 -15.85 -0.26
C ILE A 115 -3.52 -15.48 0.62
N GLY A 116 -3.78 -16.32 1.64
CA GLY A 116 -4.82 -16.07 2.64
C GLY A 116 -4.34 -15.22 3.82
N PRO A 117 -5.27 -14.85 4.71
CA PRO A 117 -4.93 -14.08 5.92
C PRO A 117 -4.00 -14.85 6.87
N GLU A 118 -3.97 -16.17 6.78
CA GLU A 118 -3.11 -17.05 7.58
C GLU A 118 -1.69 -17.19 7.04
N TYR A 119 -1.38 -16.55 5.90
CA TYR A 119 -0.06 -16.67 5.28
C TYR A 119 1.06 -16.15 6.18
N ILE A 120 2.11 -16.94 6.34
CA ILE A 120 3.30 -16.59 7.10
C ILE A 120 4.47 -16.44 6.13
N PHE A 121 5.06 -15.25 6.15
CA PHE A 121 6.27 -14.96 5.37
C PHE A 121 7.49 -15.63 6.01
N ASP A 122 8.55 -15.72 5.25
CA ASP A 122 9.85 -16.25 5.71
C ASP A 122 10.63 -15.26 6.62
N THR A 123 9.97 -14.17 7.01
CA THR A 123 10.54 -13.13 7.90
C THR A 123 9.44 -12.37 8.61
N ASN A 124 9.77 -11.74 9.73
CA ASN A 124 8.96 -10.67 10.30
C ASN A 124 9.38 -9.31 9.72
N PHE A 125 8.45 -8.37 9.71
CA PHE A 125 8.67 -7.05 9.16
C PHE A 125 9.03 -6.03 10.25
N ASP A 126 9.97 -5.14 9.94
CA ASP A 126 10.26 -3.97 10.78
C ASP A 126 9.26 -2.85 10.51
N LEU A 127 8.83 -2.74 9.23
CA LEU A 127 7.90 -1.74 8.75
C LEU A 127 6.85 -2.39 7.84
N ILE A 128 5.59 -2.15 8.14
CA ILE A 128 4.46 -2.47 7.26
C ILE A 128 3.75 -1.16 6.94
N PHE A 129 3.56 -0.87 5.66
CA PHE A 129 2.84 0.34 5.29
C PHE A 129 1.88 0.12 4.12
N SER A 130 0.92 1.03 4.01
CA SER A 130 0.00 1.11 2.89
C SER A 130 -0.32 2.56 2.59
N ASN A 131 0.04 3.04 1.41
CA ASN A 131 -0.25 4.38 0.97
C ASN A 131 -1.42 4.37 -0.01
N LEU A 132 -2.50 5.09 0.34
CA LEU A 132 -3.71 5.26 -0.47
C LEU A 132 -4.32 3.92 -0.96
N SER A 133 -4.20 2.85 -0.15
CA SER A 133 -4.73 1.53 -0.50
C SER A 133 -5.46 0.92 0.69
N CYS A 134 -4.82 0.06 1.49
CA CYS A 134 -5.40 -0.51 2.71
C CYS A 134 -5.62 0.58 3.77
N GLY A 135 -6.80 0.62 4.38
CA GLY A 135 -7.23 1.71 5.25
C GLY A 135 -7.91 2.85 4.48
N PHE A 136 -7.53 3.09 3.23
CA PHE A 136 -8.05 4.17 2.39
C PHE A 136 -9.19 3.73 1.46
N HIS A 137 -9.00 2.71 0.64
CA HIS A 137 -10.02 2.18 -0.28
C HIS A 137 -10.84 1.04 0.33
N TYR A 138 -10.29 0.33 1.32
CA TYR A 138 -10.92 -0.77 2.02
C TYR A 138 -10.40 -0.84 3.47
N PRO A 139 -11.11 -1.53 4.39
CA PRO A 139 -10.75 -1.52 5.81
C PRO A 139 -9.32 -2.02 6.04
N ALA A 140 -8.61 -1.39 6.98
CA ALA A 140 -7.33 -1.87 7.47
C ALA A 140 -7.41 -3.31 7.99
N THR A 141 -8.55 -3.69 8.56
CA THR A 141 -8.83 -5.05 9.07
C THR A 141 -8.84 -6.13 7.99
N THR A 142 -8.94 -5.77 6.70
CA THR A 142 -8.86 -6.72 5.58
C THR A 142 -7.58 -7.58 5.62
N TYR A 143 -6.47 -7.01 6.07
CA TYR A 143 -5.18 -7.71 6.20
C TYR A 143 -4.72 -7.86 7.64
N ARG A 144 -5.66 -7.70 8.62
CA ARG A 144 -5.33 -7.75 10.06
C ARG A 144 -4.56 -9.01 10.44
N ASP A 145 -5.09 -10.18 10.11
CA ASP A 145 -4.50 -11.45 10.50
C ASP A 145 -3.16 -11.70 9.79
N LEU A 146 -3.06 -11.37 8.49
CA LEU A 146 -1.80 -11.40 7.76
C LEU A 146 -0.74 -10.52 8.44
N ILE A 147 -1.10 -9.30 8.83
CA ILE A 147 -0.20 -8.36 9.48
C ILE A 147 0.22 -8.88 10.84
N LEU A 148 -0.72 -9.30 11.68
CA LEU A 148 -0.43 -9.80 13.02
C LEU A 148 0.45 -11.04 13.01
N ASN A 149 0.20 -11.99 12.10
CA ASN A 149 0.98 -13.23 11.97
C ASN A 149 2.43 -12.98 11.53
N ASN A 150 2.72 -11.82 10.93
CA ASN A 150 4.03 -11.48 10.38
C ASN A 150 4.67 -10.25 11.05
N SER A 151 4.16 -9.86 12.21
CA SER A 151 4.64 -8.75 13.03
C SER A 151 5.31 -9.23 14.31
N THR A 152 6.15 -8.38 14.87
CA THR A 152 6.65 -8.46 16.25
C THR A 152 6.13 -7.27 17.06
N GLU A 153 6.44 -7.22 18.34
CA GLU A 153 6.11 -6.06 19.19
C GLU A 153 6.76 -4.75 18.70
N ASN A 154 7.87 -4.86 17.97
CA ASN A 154 8.63 -3.72 17.44
C ASN A 154 8.25 -3.35 16.00
N THR A 155 7.33 -4.08 15.37
CA THR A 155 6.87 -3.75 14.01
C THR A 155 6.09 -2.45 14.00
N VAL A 156 6.50 -1.52 13.15
CA VAL A 156 5.79 -0.26 12.91
C VAL A 156 4.80 -0.45 11.78
N ILE A 157 3.51 -0.17 12.03
CA ILE A 157 2.44 -0.26 11.03
C ILE A 157 1.95 1.14 10.72
N ILE A 158 2.08 1.58 9.46
CA ILE A 158 1.67 2.91 9.00
C ILE A 158 0.75 2.78 7.79
N MET A 159 -0.46 3.35 7.88
CA MET A 159 -1.41 3.35 6.77
C MET A 159 -2.07 4.70 6.59
N ASP A 160 -2.47 4.96 5.35
CA ASP A 160 -3.35 6.07 5.03
C ASP A 160 -4.81 5.67 5.28
N PHE A 161 -5.56 6.57 5.92
CA PHE A 161 -6.99 6.45 6.10
C PHE A 161 -7.70 7.62 5.43
N GLN A 162 -8.82 7.36 4.78
CA GLN A 162 -9.66 8.41 4.26
C GLN A 162 -10.45 9.04 5.41
N LYS A 163 -10.20 10.32 5.73
CA LYS A 163 -10.81 11.02 6.89
C LYS A 163 -12.32 10.89 6.97
N LYS A 164 -12.98 11.00 5.81
CA LYS A 164 -14.45 10.90 5.73
C LYS A 164 -15.01 9.57 6.27
N TYR A 165 -14.26 8.48 6.17
CA TYR A 165 -14.70 7.13 6.56
C TYR A 165 -13.93 6.56 7.75
N PHE A 166 -13.01 7.32 8.32
CA PHE A 166 -12.14 6.86 9.40
C PHE A 166 -12.92 6.42 10.65
N TYR A 167 -14.02 7.10 10.98
CA TYR A 167 -14.90 6.73 12.10
C TYR A 167 -15.40 5.27 12.07
N GLN A 168 -15.40 4.64 10.89
CA GLN A 168 -15.83 3.24 10.73
C GLN A 168 -14.73 2.25 11.15
N GLN A 169 -13.48 2.69 11.17
CA GLN A 169 -12.30 1.87 11.41
C GLN A 169 -11.62 2.13 12.76
N GLU A 170 -11.81 3.29 13.36
CA GLU A 170 -11.11 3.71 14.58
C GLU A 170 -11.36 2.77 15.77
N LYS A 171 -12.51 2.08 15.80
CA LYS A 171 -12.85 1.10 16.83
C LYS A 171 -11.95 -0.14 16.83
N ASP A 172 -11.37 -0.49 15.68
CA ASP A 172 -10.60 -1.70 15.45
C ASP A 172 -9.08 -1.47 15.64
N ILE A 173 -8.68 -0.22 15.84
CA ILE A 173 -7.28 0.18 15.97
C ILE A 173 -7.02 1.01 17.22
N GLU A 174 -5.79 0.91 17.72
CA GLU A 174 -5.22 1.78 18.74
C GLU A 174 -4.22 2.73 18.04
N ILE A 175 -4.53 4.02 18.04
CA ILE A 175 -3.67 5.03 17.42
C ILE A 175 -2.49 5.29 18.34
N ILE A 176 -1.27 5.10 17.82
CA ILE A 176 -0.03 5.43 18.51
C ILE A 176 0.37 6.87 18.18
N ASN A 177 0.29 7.25 16.90
CA ASN A 177 0.63 8.61 16.49
C ASN A 177 0.00 8.98 15.14
N VAL A 178 -0.15 10.28 14.88
CA VAL A 178 -0.45 10.84 13.56
C VAL A 178 0.87 11.14 12.86
N VAL A 179 1.13 10.44 11.76
CA VAL A 179 2.36 10.60 10.97
C VAL A 179 2.24 11.78 9.99
N HIS A 180 1.09 11.91 9.37
CA HIS A 180 0.77 12.99 8.45
C HIS A 180 -0.74 13.21 8.36
N GLU A 181 -1.18 14.41 8.09
CA GLU A 181 -2.59 14.74 7.94
C GLU A 181 -2.79 15.89 6.94
N ASN A 182 -3.83 15.77 6.10
CA ASN A 182 -4.33 16.83 5.24
C ASN A 182 -5.88 16.79 5.20
N ASP A 183 -6.51 17.50 4.29
CA ASP A 183 -7.98 17.59 4.23
C ASP A 183 -8.67 16.25 3.91
N VAL A 184 -7.99 15.33 3.23
CA VAL A 184 -8.56 14.07 2.73
C VAL A 184 -8.02 12.86 3.46
N VAL A 185 -6.72 12.87 3.79
CA VAL A 185 -5.98 11.73 4.32
C VAL A 185 -5.51 11.99 5.73
N ILE A 186 -5.61 11.00 6.59
CA ILE A 186 -4.86 10.88 7.83
C ILE A 186 -3.98 9.65 7.76
N LYS A 187 -2.67 9.82 7.90
CA LYS A 187 -1.67 8.75 7.95
C LYS A 187 -1.36 8.45 9.40
N LEU A 188 -1.59 7.22 9.82
CA LEU A 188 -1.48 6.81 11.21
C LEU A 188 -0.43 5.72 11.40
N HIS A 189 0.34 5.84 12.49
CA HIS A 189 1.00 4.72 13.16
C HIS A 189 0.02 4.15 14.19
N PHE A 190 -0.28 2.87 14.11
CA PHE A 190 -1.30 2.23 14.95
C PHE A 190 -0.98 0.77 15.24
N LYS A 191 -1.75 0.17 16.17
CA LYS A 191 -1.86 -1.28 16.38
C LYS A 191 -3.30 -1.72 16.21
N PHE A 192 -3.50 -2.97 15.83
CA PHE A 192 -4.83 -3.59 15.89
C PHE A 192 -5.17 -3.92 17.35
N LYS A 193 -6.44 -3.70 17.72
CA LYS A 193 -7.00 -4.11 19.01
C LYS A 193 -7.32 -5.59 19.03
#